data_20111f8d6fb7cdab88c1d050c047d1ac
#
_entry.id   20111f8d6fb7cdab88c1d050c047d1ac
#
_cell.length_a   1.000
_cell.length_b   1.000
_cell.length_c   1.000
_cell.angle_alpha   90.00
_cell.angle_beta   90.00
_cell.angle_gamma   90.00
#
_symmetry.space_group_name_H-M   'P 1'
#
loop_
_entity.id
_entity.type
_entity.pdbx_description
1 polymer ?
#
loop_
_entity_poly.entity_id
_entity_poly.type
_entity_poly.pdbx_seq_one_letter_code
_entity_poly.pdbx_strand_id
1 'polypeptide(L)'
;MHKKIKRFQRLASIRKKDVSKEVTNSNLVQNEIIKNESLIEQIDTIMESSKNNSSNNVINSGYFKNNAQLLSTLQNQKNIASNRNKYLRAEKEIIRKKIVINNLRKVKAEEKALEYKRTLIRELENKN
;
A
#
# COMPACT_ATOMS: atom_id res chain seq x y z
N MET A 1 15.00 32.30 -19.67
CA MET A 1 14.77 30.91 -20.11
C MET A 1 15.50 29.88 -19.28
N HIS A 2 16.79 30.06 -19.00
CA HIS A 2 17.53 29.12 -18.14
C HIS A 2 16.91 28.94 -16.74
N LYS A 3 16.42 30.00 -16.14
CA LYS A 3 15.77 29.94 -14.82
C LYS A 3 14.48 29.11 -14.86
N LYS A 4 13.69 29.24 -15.94
CA LYS A 4 12.44 28.49 -16.13
C LYS A 4 12.74 27.00 -16.34
N ILE A 5 13.74 26.65 -17.15
CA ILE A 5 14.16 25.28 -17.38
C ILE A 5 14.58 24.62 -16.06
N LYS A 6 15.45 25.26 -15.30
CA LYS A 6 15.91 24.75 -13.99
C LYS A 6 14.76 24.60 -13.00
N ARG A 7 13.82 25.56 -13.02
CA ARG A 7 12.65 25.52 -12.13
C ARG A 7 11.79 24.29 -12.40
N PHE A 8 11.49 23.99 -13.69
CA PHE A 8 10.67 22.84 -14.04
C PHE A 8 11.41 21.52 -13.88
N GLN A 9 12.73 21.49 -14.13
CA GLN A 9 13.56 20.33 -13.84
C GLN A 9 13.58 20.01 -12.34
N ARG A 10 13.69 21.03 -11.51
CA ARG A 10 13.63 20.89 -10.04
C ARG A 10 12.26 20.39 -9.58
N LEU A 11 11.18 20.95 -10.16
CA LEU A 11 9.82 20.54 -9.85
C LEU A 11 9.61 19.06 -10.25
N ALA A 12 10.08 18.65 -11.42
CA ALA A 12 10.01 17.25 -11.86
C ALA A 12 10.77 16.32 -10.90
N SER A 13 11.94 16.75 -10.43
CA SER A 13 12.74 15.99 -9.46
C SER A 13 12.00 15.82 -8.12
N ILE A 14 11.36 16.89 -7.64
CA ILE A 14 10.54 16.85 -6.41
C ILE A 14 9.38 15.88 -6.58
N ARG A 15 8.67 15.93 -7.71
CA ARG A 15 7.56 15.03 -8.00
C ARG A 15 8.00 13.57 -8.13
N LYS A 16 9.18 13.34 -8.69
CA LYS A 16 9.77 12.00 -8.76
C LYS A 16 10.04 11.43 -7.37
N LYS A 17 10.55 12.25 -6.44
CA LYS A 17 10.75 11.86 -5.05
C LYS A 17 9.42 11.55 -4.36
N ASP A 18 8.38 12.36 -4.60
CA ASP A 18 7.05 12.13 -4.06
C ASP A 18 6.48 10.79 -4.54
N VAL A 19 6.62 10.47 -5.83
CA VAL A 19 6.20 9.18 -6.40
C VAL A 19 6.94 8.03 -5.73
N SER A 20 8.26 8.12 -5.60
CA SER A 20 9.08 7.09 -4.95
C SER A 20 8.66 6.85 -3.50
N LYS A 21 8.39 7.91 -2.75
CA LYS A 21 7.91 7.85 -1.38
C LYS A 21 6.56 7.14 -1.29
N GLU A 22 5.63 7.48 -2.16
CA GLU A 22 4.30 6.87 -2.18
C GLU A 22 4.35 5.40 -2.62
N VAL A 23 5.24 5.03 -3.55
CA VAL A 23 5.46 3.63 -3.93
C VAL A 23 5.99 2.83 -2.74
N THR A 24 6.94 3.38 -1.97
CA THR A 24 7.44 2.76 -0.75
C THR A 24 6.31 2.56 0.26
N ASN A 25 5.48 3.57 0.48
CA ASN A 25 4.33 3.50 1.37
C ASN A 25 3.33 2.43 0.92
N SER A 26 3.06 2.35 -0.39
CA SER A 26 2.19 1.33 -0.98
C SER A 26 2.72 -0.07 -0.70
N ASN A 27 4.02 -0.28 -0.83
CA ASN A 27 4.66 -1.58 -0.56
C ASN A 27 4.58 -1.95 0.92
N LEU A 28 4.76 -0.99 1.83
CA LEU A 28 4.62 -1.22 3.27
C LEU A 28 3.19 -1.64 3.63
N VAL A 29 2.19 -0.96 3.07
CA VAL A 29 0.78 -1.31 3.28
C VAL A 29 0.48 -2.69 2.71
N GLN A 30 0.97 -3.03 1.54
CA GLN A 30 0.79 -4.34 0.93
C GLN A 30 1.40 -5.46 1.78
N ASN A 31 2.59 -5.23 2.32
CA ASN A 31 3.24 -6.21 3.22
C ASN A 31 2.43 -6.44 4.49
N GLU A 32 1.84 -5.40 5.05
CA GLU A 32 0.96 -5.51 6.23
C GLU A 32 -0.31 -6.29 5.90
N ILE A 33 -0.91 -6.06 4.72
CA ILE A 33 -2.07 -6.83 4.23
C ILE A 33 -1.72 -8.32 4.14
N ILE A 34 -0.59 -8.65 3.54
CA ILE A 34 -0.13 -10.04 3.39
C ILE A 34 0.08 -10.70 4.76
N LYS A 35 0.68 -10.00 5.70
CA LYS A 35 0.87 -10.50 7.08
C LYS A 35 -0.47 -10.80 7.75
N ASN A 36 -1.46 -9.92 7.60
CA ASN A 36 -2.78 -10.13 8.17
C ASN A 36 -3.53 -11.28 7.48
N GLU A 37 -3.38 -11.43 6.17
CA GLU A 37 -3.96 -12.58 5.43
C GLU A 37 -3.36 -13.89 5.92
N SER A 38 -2.04 -13.94 6.12
CA SER A 38 -1.34 -15.10 6.68
C SER A 38 -1.82 -15.41 8.09
N LEU A 39 -2.01 -14.40 8.93
CA LEU A 39 -2.54 -14.56 10.28
C LEU A 39 -3.95 -15.15 10.27
N ILE A 40 -4.83 -14.64 9.41
CA ILE A 40 -6.19 -15.15 9.25
C ILE A 40 -6.18 -16.62 8.84
N GLU A 41 -5.31 -16.98 7.89
CA GLU A 41 -5.17 -18.37 7.44
C GLU A 41 -4.68 -19.28 8.56
N GLN A 42 -3.72 -18.84 9.36
CA GLN A 42 -3.23 -19.57 10.54
C GLN A 42 -4.35 -19.76 11.57
N ILE A 43 -5.12 -18.73 11.83
CA ILE A 43 -6.26 -18.78 12.74
C ILE A 43 -7.30 -19.79 12.25
N ASP A 44 -7.65 -19.73 10.98
CA ASP A 44 -8.60 -20.67 10.36
C ASP A 44 -8.12 -22.12 10.50
N THR A 45 -6.84 -22.37 10.29
CA THR A 45 -6.22 -23.70 10.45
C THR A 45 -6.34 -24.18 11.90
N ILE A 46 -6.04 -23.33 12.87
CA ILE A 46 -6.14 -23.67 14.30
C ILE A 46 -7.59 -23.94 14.69
N MET A 47 -8.52 -23.12 14.23
CA MET A 47 -9.95 -23.30 14.52
C MET A 47 -10.47 -24.61 13.96
N GLU A 48 -10.09 -24.96 12.75
CA GLU A 48 -10.46 -26.23 12.11
C GLU A 48 -9.87 -27.43 12.82
N SER A 49 -8.59 -27.40 13.16
CA SER A 49 -7.92 -28.40 13.98
C SER A 49 -8.60 -28.59 15.33
N SER A 50 -8.98 -27.51 15.98
CA SER A 50 -9.65 -27.54 17.28
C SER A 50 -11.03 -28.20 17.20
N LYS A 51 -11.78 -27.94 16.12
CA LYS A 51 -13.07 -28.60 15.86
C LYS A 51 -12.90 -30.10 15.63
N ASN A 52 -11.92 -30.50 14.84
CA ASN A 52 -11.65 -31.90 14.55
C ASN A 52 -11.22 -32.68 15.81
N ASN A 53 -10.40 -32.09 16.65
CA ASN A 53 -9.96 -32.69 17.90
C ASN A 53 -11.11 -32.85 18.91
N SER A 54 -12.04 -31.91 18.95
CA SER A 54 -13.17 -31.97 19.86
C SER A 54 -14.16 -33.10 19.53
N SER A 55 -14.19 -33.59 18.29
CA SER A 55 -15.06 -34.69 17.88
C SER A 55 -14.52 -36.08 18.23
N ASN A 56 -13.21 -36.20 18.59
CA ASN A 56 -12.52 -37.47 18.79
C ASN A 56 -12.15 -37.80 20.24
N ASN A 57 -12.35 -36.89 21.21
CA ASN A 57 -11.93 -37.08 22.60
C ASN A 57 -13.12 -37.22 23.55
N VAL A 58 -12.94 -38.07 24.59
CA VAL A 58 -13.85 -38.08 25.73
C VAL A 58 -13.69 -36.73 26.45
N ILE A 59 -14.75 -35.96 26.43
CA ILE A 59 -14.70 -34.55 26.75
C ILE A 59 -15.26 -34.29 28.13
N ASN A 60 -14.51 -33.61 29.02
CA ASN A 60 -15.01 -33.05 30.24
C ASN A 60 -15.52 -31.62 30.01
N SER A 61 -16.34 -31.12 30.92
CA SER A 61 -16.93 -29.78 30.84
C SER A 61 -15.89 -28.65 30.82
N GLY A 62 -14.73 -28.86 31.50
CA GLY A 62 -13.62 -27.91 31.50
C GLY A 62 -12.97 -27.76 30.15
N TYR A 63 -12.77 -28.86 29.42
CA TYR A 63 -12.23 -28.86 28.07
C TYR A 63 -13.15 -28.09 27.11
N PHE A 64 -14.43 -28.35 27.15
CA PHE A 64 -15.43 -27.64 26.32
C PHE A 64 -15.41 -26.13 26.56
N LYS A 65 -15.40 -25.71 27.82
CA LYS A 65 -15.39 -24.30 28.20
C LYS A 65 -14.13 -23.61 27.70
N ASN A 66 -12.96 -24.22 27.91
CA ASN A 66 -11.68 -23.66 27.47
C ASN A 66 -11.59 -23.62 25.94
N ASN A 67 -12.06 -24.65 25.26
CA ASN A 67 -12.08 -24.70 23.81
C ASN A 67 -13.02 -23.64 23.22
N ALA A 68 -14.20 -23.45 23.81
CA ALA A 68 -15.14 -22.43 23.39
C ALA A 68 -14.57 -21.01 23.56
N GLN A 69 -13.87 -20.76 24.68
CA GLN A 69 -13.18 -19.50 24.93
C GLN A 69 -12.04 -19.27 23.92
N LEU A 70 -11.27 -20.29 23.63
CA LEU A 70 -10.20 -20.23 22.62
C LEU A 70 -10.77 -19.89 21.24
N LEU A 71 -11.82 -20.59 20.82
CA LEU A 71 -12.47 -20.35 19.54
C LEU A 71 -13.05 -18.94 19.44
N SER A 72 -13.66 -18.46 20.52
CA SER A 72 -14.18 -17.08 20.60
C SER A 72 -13.06 -16.05 20.45
N THR A 73 -11.94 -16.24 21.16
CA THR A 73 -10.77 -15.37 21.09
C THR A 73 -10.18 -15.36 19.69
N LEU A 74 -10.03 -16.53 19.06
CA LEU A 74 -9.50 -16.65 17.69
C LEU A 74 -10.43 -15.99 16.69
N GLN A 75 -11.74 -16.15 16.83
CA GLN A 75 -12.70 -15.49 15.96
C GLN A 75 -12.62 -13.97 16.08
N ASN A 76 -12.45 -13.45 17.30
CA ASN A 76 -12.27 -12.01 17.53
C ASN A 76 -10.98 -11.49 16.89
N GLN A 77 -9.88 -12.21 17.02
CA GLN A 77 -8.60 -11.86 16.38
C GLN A 77 -8.72 -11.88 14.86
N LYS A 78 -9.41 -12.87 14.31
CA LYS A 78 -9.68 -12.96 12.86
C LYS A 78 -10.50 -11.74 12.39
N ASN A 79 -11.53 -11.36 13.14
CA ASN A 79 -12.36 -10.19 12.81
C ASN A 79 -11.54 -8.90 12.84
N ILE A 80 -10.68 -8.73 13.83
CA ILE A 80 -9.78 -7.57 13.95
C ILE A 80 -8.84 -7.51 12.74
N ALA A 81 -8.18 -8.62 12.40
CA ALA A 81 -7.28 -8.69 11.26
C ALA A 81 -7.99 -8.42 9.93
N SER A 82 -9.19 -8.97 9.76
CA SER A 82 -10.02 -8.75 8.56
C SER A 82 -10.45 -7.29 8.42
N ASN A 83 -10.89 -6.66 9.51
CA ASN A 83 -11.28 -5.24 9.52
C ASN A 83 -10.06 -4.35 9.26
N ARG A 84 -8.91 -4.68 9.82
CA ARG A 84 -7.65 -3.98 9.55
C ARG A 84 -7.30 -4.04 8.06
N ASN A 85 -7.45 -5.20 7.43
CA ASN A 85 -7.18 -5.36 6.01
C ASN A 85 -8.14 -4.57 5.12
N LYS A 86 -9.39 -4.45 5.49
CA LYS A 86 -10.34 -3.57 4.76
C LYS A 86 -9.86 -2.13 4.78
N TYR A 87 -9.44 -1.64 5.94
CA TYR A 87 -8.88 -0.29 6.11
C TYR A 87 -7.61 -0.12 5.28
N LEU A 88 -6.69 -1.08 5.34
CA LEU A 88 -5.43 -1.04 4.60
C LEU A 88 -5.62 -1.05 3.09
N ARG A 89 -6.59 -1.81 2.59
CA ARG A 89 -6.94 -1.82 1.15
C ARG A 89 -7.48 -0.48 0.70
N ALA A 90 -8.31 0.17 1.51
CA ALA A 90 -8.81 1.51 1.23
C ALA A 90 -7.67 2.53 1.22
N GLU A 91 -6.75 2.45 2.18
CA GLU A 91 -5.56 3.29 2.25
C GLU A 91 -4.65 3.08 1.04
N LYS A 92 -4.44 1.83 0.62
CA LYS A 92 -3.67 1.49 -0.58
C LYS A 92 -4.26 2.13 -1.83
N GLU A 93 -5.57 2.15 -1.97
CA GLU A 93 -6.26 2.79 -3.10
C GLU A 93 -6.05 4.30 -3.10
N ILE A 94 -6.08 4.95 -1.94
CA ILE A 94 -5.78 6.37 -1.80
C ILE A 94 -4.33 6.66 -2.23
N ILE A 95 -3.38 5.83 -1.80
CA ILE A 95 -1.97 5.94 -2.18
C ILE A 95 -1.81 5.76 -3.69
N ARG A 96 -2.49 4.79 -4.29
CA ARG A 96 -2.47 4.55 -5.73
C ARG A 96 -2.90 5.80 -6.51
N LYS A 97 -3.96 6.46 -6.08
CA LYS A 97 -4.43 7.71 -6.70
C LYS A 97 -3.40 8.82 -6.56
N LYS A 98 -2.74 8.94 -5.41
CA LYS A 98 -1.65 9.92 -5.20
C LYS A 98 -0.48 9.66 -6.14
N ILE A 99 -0.10 8.40 -6.34
CA ILE A 99 0.96 8.02 -7.28
C ILE A 99 0.61 8.48 -8.70
N VAL A 100 -0.60 8.22 -9.15
CA VAL A 100 -1.07 8.62 -10.49
C VAL A 100 -1.01 10.15 -10.63
N ILE A 101 -1.55 10.90 -9.66
CA ILE A 101 -1.56 12.36 -9.70
C ILE A 101 -0.14 12.92 -9.70
N ASN A 102 0.74 12.44 -8.82
CA ASN A 102 2.12 12.91 -8.73
C ASN A 102 2.92 12.56 -9.98
N ASN A 103 2.68 11.38 -10.56
CA ASN A 103 3.32 11.00 -11.82
C ASN A 103 2.89 11.89 -12.99
N LEU A 104 1.61 12.24 -13.08
CA LEU A 104 1.12 13.18 -14.08
C LEU A 104 1.75 14.57 -13.92
N ARG A 105 1.88 15.05 -12.68
CA ARG A 105 2.54 16.32 -12.37
C ARG A 105 4.03 16.29 -12.74
N LYS A 106 4.69 15.17 -12.47
CA LYS A 106 6.09 14.95 -12.87
C LYS A 106 6.25 15.05 -14.38
N VAL A 107 5.42 14.33 -15.14
CA VAL A 107 5.45 14.31 -16.60
C VAL A 107 5.19 15.71 -17.17
N LYS A 108 4.21 16.44 -16.63
CA LYS A 108 3.94 17.82 -17.06
C LYS A 108 5.12 18.74 -16.81
N ALA A 109 5.81 18.61 -15.68
CA ALA A 109 6.99 19.42 -15.38
C ALA A 109 8.13 19.10 -16.32
N GLU A 110 8.35 17.81 -16.64
CA GLU A 110 9.36 17.36 -17.62
C GLU A 110 9.05 17.90 -19.01
N GLU A 111 7.80 17.85 -19.43
CA GLU A 111 7.35 18.39 -20.73
C GLU A 111 7.57 19.90 -20.82
N LYS A 112 7.28 20.64 -19.75
CA LYS A 112 7.51 22.09 -19.68
C LYS A 112 9.00 22.42 -19.78
N ALA A 113 9.85 21.68 -19.05
CA ALA A 113 11.30 21.85 -19.12
C ALA A 113 11.81 21.60 -20.54
N LEU A 114 11.33 20.55 -21.20
CA LEU A 114 11.70 20.20 -22.57
C LEU A 114 11.23 21.27 -23.57
N GLU A 115 10.00 21.76 -23.42
CA GLU A 115 9.42 22.84 -24.24
C GLU A 115 10.29 24.12 -24.17
N TYR A 116 10.67 24.54 -22.96
CA TYR A 116 11.53 25.71 -22.78
C TYR A 116 12.94 25.49 -23.32
N LYS A 117 13.49 24.29 -23.23
CA LYS A 117 14.77 23.96 -23.86
C LYS A 117 14.72 24.09 -25.38
N ARG A 118 13.66 23.59 -26.00
CA ARG A 118 13.45 23.69 -27.45
C ARG A 118 13.33 25.16 -27.90
N THR A 119 12.58 25.95 -27.14
CA THR A 119 12.43 27.39 -27.40
C THR A 119 13.77 28.10 -27.30
N LEU A 120 14.57 27.80 -26.26
CA LEU A 120 15.90 28.37 -26.08
C LEU A 120 16.82 28.05 -27.25
N ILE A 121 16.85 26.80 -27.72
CA ILE A 121 17.63 26.35 -28.86
C ILE A 121 17.22 27.11 -30.14
N ARG A 122 15.93 27.26 -30.39
CA ARG A 122 15.41 28.03 -31.54
C ARG A 122 15.85 29.51 -31.50
N GLU A 123 15.78 30.13 -30.33
CA GLU A 123 16.23 31.53 -30.14
C GLU A 123 17.72 31.68 -30.43
N LEU A 124 18.54 30.72 -29.96
CA LEU A 124 19.97 30.72 -30.23
C LEU A 124 20.28 30.49 -31.71
N GLU A 125 19.55 29.62 -32.39
CA GLU A 125 19.70 29.38 -33.84
C GLU A 125 19.30 30.63 -34.64
N ASN A 126 18.25 31.32 -34.26
CA ASN A 126 17.79 32.53 -34.96
C ASN A 126 18.72 33.72 -34.78
N LYS A 127 19.57 33.73 -33.76
CA LYS A 127 20.59 34.78 -33.54
C LYS A 127 21.86 34.60 -34.37
N ASN A 128 22.06 33.41 -34.89
CA ASN A 128 23.20 33.08 -35.74
C ASN A 128 22.80 33.11 -37.22
#